data_3136ac1306e82a88fc09b396a4da745f
#
_entry.id   3136ac1306e82a88fc09b396a4da745f
#
_cell.length_a   1.000
_cell.length_b   1.000
_cell.length_c   1.000
_cell.angle_alpha   90.00
_cell.angle_beta   90.00
_cell.angle_gamma   90.00
#
_symmetry.space_group_name_H-M   'P 1'
#
loop_
_entity.id
_entity.type
_entity.pdbx_description
1 polymer ?
#
loop_
_entity_poly.entity_id
_entity_poly.type
_entity_poly.pdbx_seq_one_letter_code
_entity_poly.pdbx_strand_id
1 'polypeptide(L)'
;MSAADGWRADFGAAARWLVELTGEVRDDQWDQPALGAWDVRALTGHAGRALGTVEEYLAKPAEPVTTDSPIDYLNAVHRADPAGIEARGVAAGEALGPDPLATVTSLAERVLALVATTPDDAPVATALGGMTLRTYLPTRTLELIVHGLDLATAIGSTSPPPAGATAATARLAVEAVISAGGAAALCEAVTGRPVRHGRATAF
;
A
#
# COMPACT_ATOMS: atom_id res chain seq x y z
N MET A 1 10.04 -22.83 -3.26
CA MET A 1 9.16 -21.88 -2.58
C MET A 1 7.77 -22.04 -3.18
N SER A 2 6.81 -22.46 -2.37
CA SER A 2 5.42 -22.61 -2.81
C SER A 2 4.85 -21.21 -3.11
N ALA A 3 3.94 -21.11 -4.09
CA ALA A 3 3.18 -19.87 -4.36
C ALA A 3 2.38 -19.37 -3.11
N ALA A 4 2.27 -20.21 -2.09
CA ALA A 4 1.61 -19.90 -0.82
C ALA A 4 2.41 -18.94 0.08
N ASP A 5 3.74 -18.81 -0.10
CA ASP A 5 4.61 -18.00 0.77
C ASP A 5 5.05 -16.68 0.13
N GLY A 6 4.68 -16.42 -1.11
CA GLY A 6 5.11 -15.25 -1.88
C GLY A 6 4.68 -13.91 -1.27
N TRP A 7 3.48 -13.83 -0.68
CA TRP A 7 2.91 -12.59 -0.18
C TRP A 7 3.70 -11.94 0.96
N ARG A 8 4.36 -12.74 1.85
CA ARG A 8 5.27 -12.19 2.88
C ARG A 8 6.55 -11.64 2.27
N ALA A 9 7.12 -12.35 1.30
CA ALA A 9 8.31 -11.92 0.58
C ALA A 9 8.04 -10.65 -0.23
N ASP A 10 6.87 -10.57 -0.89
CA ASP A 10 6.44 -9.41 -1.65
C ASP A 10 6.23 -8.18 -0.75
N PHE A 11 5.56 -8.36 0.40
CA PHE A 11 5.41 -7.30 1.39
C PHE A 11 6.76 -6.81 1.91
N GLY A 12 7.65 -7.74 2.27
CA GLY A 12 8.99 -7.38 2.76
C GLY A 12 9.84 -6.66 1.70
N ALA A 13 9.72 -7.05 0.44
CA ALA A 13 10.41 -6.36 -0.66
C ALA A 13 9.85 -4.95 -0.88
N ALA A 14 8.53 -4.78 -0.84
CA ALA A 14 7.88 -3.47 -0.97
C ALA A 14 8.23 -2.53 0.20
N ALA A 15 8.27 -3.06 1.43
CA ALA A 15 8.66 -2.30 2.62
C ALA A 15 10.10 -1.77 2.52
N ARG A 16 11.04 -2.62 2.09
CA ARG A 16 12.44 -2.22 1.89
C ARG A 16 12.60 -1.20 0.77
N TRP A 17 11.81 -1.32 -0.30
CA TRP A 17 11.82 -0.35 -1.38
C TRP A 17 11.31 1.03 -0.93
N LEU A 18 10.30 1.10 -0.08
CA LEU A 18 9.88 2.37 0.53
C LEU A 18 11.01 3.01 1.36
N VAL A 19 11.76 2.21 2.14
CA VAL A 19 12.93 2.70 2.89
C VAL A 19 14.00 3.25 1.93
N GLU A 20 14.30 2.53 0.85
CA GLU A 20 15.25 2.95 -0.18
C GLU A 20 14.83 4.28 -0.82
N LEU A 21 13.58 4.41 -1.28
CA LEU A 21 13.05 5.64 -1.85
C LEU A 21 13.10 6.81 -0.86
N THR A 22 12.76 6.54 0.42
CA THR A 22 12.82 7.57 1.47
C THR A 22 14.25 8.08 1.65
N GLY A 23 15.27 7.21 1.51
CA GLY A 23 16.68 7.56 1.56
C GLY A 23 17.19 8.36 0.35
N GLU A 24 16.46 8.32 -0.78
CA GLU A 24 16.78 9.10 -1.97
C GLU A 24 16.18 10.51 -1.95
N VAL A 25 15.25 10.81 -1.02
CA VAL A 25 14.65 12.14 -0.92
C VAL A 25 15.70 13.15 -0.45
N ARG A 26 15.95 14.17 -1.26
CA ARG A 26 16.86 15.28 -0.89
C ARG A 26 16.16 16.27 0.03
N ASP A 27 16.94 17.02 0.80
CA ASP A 27 16.42 18.01 1.77
C ASP A 27 15.48 19.03 1.13
N ASP A 28 15.74 19.44 -0.11
CA ASP A 28 14.95 20.41 -0.86
C ASP A 28 13.67 19.84 -1.51
N GLN A 29 13.43 18.53 -1.40
CA GLN A 29 12.28 17.87 -2.01
C GLN A 29 11.11 17.61 -1.06
N TRP A 30 11.33 17.63 0.24
CA TRP A 30 10.30 17.22 1.23
C TRP A 30 9.00 17.99 1.11
N ASP A 31 9.06 19.29 0.77
CA ASP A 31 7.90 20.16 0.65
C ASP A 31 7.45 20.35 -0.81
N GLN A 32 8.00 19.59 -1.76
CA GLN A 32 7.59 19.65 -3.16
C GLN A 32 6.27 18.90 -3.39
N PRO A 33 5.40 19.38 -4.28
CA PRO A 33 4.18 18.67 -4.66
C PRO A 33 4.46 17.24 -5.16
N ALA A 34 3.66 16.26 -4.71
CA ALA A 34 3.86 14.87 -5.07
C ALA A 34 2.58 14.22 -5.64
N LEU A 35 1.50 14.10 -4.85
CA LEU A 35 0.28 13.42 -5.27
C LEU A 35 -0.96 14.21 -4.79
N GLY A 36 -1.77 14.72 -5.71
CA GLY A 36 -2.95 15.51 -5.36
C GLY A 36 -2.58 16.72 -4.50
N ALA A 37 -3.09 16.79 -3.28
CA ALA A 37 -2.78 17.84 -2.32
C ALA A 37 -1.54 17.54 -1.44
N TRP A 38 -0.98 16.33 -1.53
CA TRP A 38 0.18 15.93 -0.74
C TRP A 38 1.50 16.40 -1.36
N ASP A 39 2.39 16.87 -0.50
CA ASP A 39 3.82 16.99 -0.76
C ASP A 39 4.53 15.63 -0.59
N VAL A 40 5.83 15.59 -0.85
CA VAL A 40 6.66 14.39 -0.70
C VAL A 40 6.62 13.86 0.73
N ARG A 41 6.58 14.73 1.73
CA ARG A 41 6.53 14.36 3.14
C ARG A 41 5.21 13.66 3.48
N ALA A 42 4.09 14.23 3.11
CA ALA A 42 2.76 13.67 3.34
C ALA A 42 2.58 12.33 2.61
N LEU A 43 3.05 12.24 1.36
CA LEU A 43 3.01 11.00 0.57
C LEU A 43 3.87 9.91 1.22
N THR A 44 5.09 10.23 1.65
CA THR A 44 5.97 9.27 2.35
C THR A 44 5.33 8.79 3.67
N GLY A 45 4.75 9.70 4.44
CA GLY A 45 4.02 9.37 5.66
C GLY A 45 2.82 8.48 5.38
N HIS A 46 2.03 8.80 4.35
CA HIS A 46 0.89 7.99 3.93
C HIS A 46 1.32 6.58 3.49
N ALA A 47 2.36 6.45 2.67
CA ALA A 47 2.92 5.15 2.30
C ALA A 47 3.38 4.36 3.53
N GLY A 48 4.03 5.02 4.50
CA GLY A 48 4.43 4.42 5.78
C GLY A 48 3.27 3.89 6.61
N ARG A 49 2.06 4.45 6.47
CA ARG A 49 0.86 3.90 7.12
C ARG A 49 0.54 2.46 6.70
N ALA A 50 0.92 2.06 5.49
CA ALA A 50 0.77 0.67 5.07
C ALA A 50 1.57 -0.32 5.95
N LEU A 51 2.67 0.15 6.54
CA LEU A 51 3.42 -0.59 7.57
C LEU A 51 2.76 -0.43 8.95
N GLY A 52 2.54 0.82 9.38
CA GLY A 52 2.02 1.12 10.72
C GLY A 52 0.70 0.47 11.04
N THR A 53 -0.22 0.37 10.06
CA THR A 53 -1.51 -0.30 10.27
C THR A 53 -1.40 -1.81 10.45
N VAL A 54 -0.33 -2.46 9.98
CA VAL A 54 -0.07 -3.88 10.30
C VAL A 54 0.22 -4.04 11.80
N GLU A 55 1.15 -3.23 12.32
CA GLU A 55 1.50 -3.23 13.75
C GLU A 55 0.29 -2.85 14.63
N GLU A 56 -0.41 -1.77 14.27
CA GLU A 56 -1.58 -1.27 14.99
C GLU A 56 -2.71 -2.30 15.05
N TYR A 57 -3.05 -2.93 13.92
CA TYR A 57 -4.22 -3.81 13.84
C TYR A 57 -3.96 -5.21 14.40
N LEU A 58 -2.71 -5.68 14.38
CA LEU A 58 -2.32 -6.90 15.07
C LEU A 58 -2.29 -6.73 16.59
N ALA A 59 -2.06 -5.50 17.09
CA ALA A 59 -2.06 -5.21 18.52
C ALA A 59 -3.46 -5.05 19.12
N LYS A 60 -4.50 -4.88 18.29
CA LYS A 60 -5.89 -4.76 18.75
C LYS A 60 -6.45 -6.11 19.21
N PRO A 61 -7.46 -6.12 20.10
CA PRO A 61 -8.17 -7.34 20.42
C PRO A 61 -8.67 -8.05 19.17
N ALA A 62 -8.56 -9.38 19.17
CA ALA A 62 -9.01 -10.19 18.04
C ALA A 62 -10.51 -9.99 17.81
N GLU A 63 -10.87 -9.68 16.56
CA GLU A 63 -12.24 -9.61 16.09
C GLU A 63 -12.56 -10.81 15.19
N PRO A 64 -13.82 -11.25 15.09
CA PRO A 64 -14.20 -12.26 14.12
C PRO A 64 -13.82 -11.83 12.70
N VAL A 65 -13.29 -12.76 11.91
CA VAL A 65 -13.01 -12.52 10.49
C VAL A 65 -14.34 -12.31 9.77
N THR A 66 -14.56 -11.10 9.29
CA THR A 66 -15.77 -10.68 8.56
C THR A 66 -15.50 -10.41 7.09
N THR A 67 -14.23 -10.22 6.72
CA THR A 67 -13.78 -9.97 5.35
C THR A 67 -12.61 -10.91 5.04
N ASP A 68 -12.84 -11.89 4.16
CA ASP A 68 -11.82 -12.89 3.79
C ASP A 68 -11.27 -12.66 2.37
N SER A 69 -11.46 -11.47 1.84
CA SER A 69 -11.06 -11.07 0.49
C SER A 69 -10.33 -9.75 0.50
N PRO A 70 -9.07 -9.69 -0.02
CA PRO A 70 -8.39 -8.42 -0.25
C PRO A 70 -9.19 -7.45 -1.13
N ILE A 71 -9.92 -7.97 -2.12
CA ILE A 71 -10.74 -7.18 -3.06
C ILE A 71 -11.89 -6.50 -2.33
N ASP A 72 -12.62 -7.25 -1.48
CA ASP A 72 -13.75 -6.69 -0.73
C ASP A 72 -13.30 -5.59 0.23
N TYR A 73 -12.14 -5.80 0.87
CA TYR A 73 -11.53 -4.78 1.71
C TYR A 73 -11.17 -3.52 0.91
N LEU A 74 -10.47 -3.66 -0.22
CA LEU A 74 -10.09 -2.53 -1.07
C LEU A 74 -11.33 -1.78 -1.58
N ASN A 75 -12.34 -2.50 -2.06
CA ASN A 75 -13.60 -1.90 -2.50
C ASN A 75 -14.33 -1.15 -1.37
N ALA A 76 -14.21 -1.59 -0.13
CA ALA A 76 -14.80 -0.92 1.02
C ALA A 76 -13.99 0.34 1.42
N VAL A 77 -12.65 0.27 1.42
CA VAL A 77 -11.76 1.42 1.68
C VAL A 77 -11.99 2.55 0.67
N HIS A 78 -12.16 2.22 -0.61
CA HIS A 78 -12.36 3.22 -1.67
C HIS A 78 -13.69 3.97 -1.60
N ARG A 79 -14.65 3.42 -0.87
CA ARG A 79 -15.90 4.13 -0.54
C ARG A 79 -15.78 5.02 0.69
N ALA A 80 -14.61 5.00 1.36
CA ALA A 80 -14.36 5.84 2.52
C ALA A 80 -14.16 7.31 2.13
N ASP A 81 -14.27 8.19 3.12
CA ASP A 81 -14.17 9.64 2.97
C ASP A 81 -12.80 10.08 2.42
N PRO A 82 -12.71 10.65 1.19
CA PRO A 82 -11.45 11.12 0.61
C PRO A 82 -10.77 12.22 1.44
N ALA A 83 -11.53 13.16 2.02
CA ALA A 83 -10.98 14.23 2.85
C ALA A 83 -10.30 13.70 4.11
N GLY A 84 -10.86 12.66 4.70
CA GLY A 84 -10.22 11.97 5.82
C GLY A 84 -8.93 11.25 5.42
N ILE A 85 -8.82 10.76 4.18
CA ILE A 85 -7.59 10.15 3.67
C ILE A 85 -6.50 11.22 3.54
N GLU A 86 -6.83 12.38 2.96
CA GLU A 86 -5.91 13.51 2.80
C GLU A 86 -5.35 13.98 4.13
N ALA A 87 -6.23 14.27 5.10
CA ALA A 87 -5.82 14.72 6.43
C ALA A 87 -4.91 13.70 7.16
N ARG A 88 -5.22 12.38 7.02
CA ARG A 88 -4.36 11.33 7.60
C ARG A 88 -3.00 11.24 6.94
N GLY A 89 -2.88 11.53 5.64
CA GLY A 89 -1.61 11.59 4.94
C GLY A 89 -0.74 12.73 5.48
N VAL A 90 -1.30 13.93 5.62
CA VAL A 90 -0.61 15.10 6.19
C VAL A 90 -0.12 14.81 7.62
N ALA A 91 -1.01 14.32 8.48
CA ALA A 91 -0.63 14.00 9.88
C ALA A 91 0.45 12.90 9.94
N ALA A 92 0.42 11.91 9.05
CA ALA A 92 1.45 10.88 8.97
C ALA A 92 2.80 11.45 8.48
N GLY A 93 2.78 12.42 7.56
CA GLY A 93 3.97 13.14 7.12
C GLY A 93 4.62 13.96 8.25
N GLU A 94 3.81 14.66 9.04
CA GLU A 94 4.27 15.39 10.24
C GLU A 94 4.89 14.43 11.27
N ALA A 95 4.29 13.26 11.47
CA ALA A 95 4.76 12.23 12.41
C ALA A 95 6.09 11.58 12.00
N LEU A 96 6.57 11.74 10.77
CA LEU A 96 7.93 11.31 10.37
C LEU A 96 9.03 12.08 11.15
N GLY A 97 8.72 13.28 11.64
CA GLY A 97 9.65 14.07 12.44
C GLY A 97 10.85 14.60 11.66
N PRO A 98 11.94 14.93 12.37
CA PRO A 98 13.11 15.57 11.75
C PRO A 98 13.98 14.60 10.93
N ASP A 99 13.86 13.28 11.17
CA ASP A 99 14.59 12.25 10.44
C ASP A 99 13.61 11.21 9.87
N PRO A 100 13.01 11.51 8.71
CA PRO A 100 12.05 10.62 8.08
C PRO A 100 12.62 9.24 7.72
N LEU A 101 13.89 9.18 7.28
CA LEU A 101 14.53 7.91 6.93
C LEU A 101 14.67 7.00 8.15
N ALA A 102 15.17 7.52 9.26
CA ALA A 102 15.29 6.73 10.50
C ALA A 102 13.91 6.25 10.99
N THR A 103 12.88 7.11 10.88
CA THR A 103 11.52 6.78 11.29
C THR A 103 10.94 5.65 10.43
N VAL A 104 11.01 5.75 9.09
CA VAL A 104 10.49 4.74 8.17
C VAL A 104 11.29 3.43 8.28
N THR A 105 12.63 3.52 8.42
CA THR A 105 13.50 2.34 8.59
C THR A 105 13.12 1.57 9.85
N SER A 106 13.05 2.27 10.99
CA SER A 106 12.70 1.64 12.27
C SER A 106 11.29 1.01 12.24
N LEU A 107 10.33 1.67 11.61
CA LEU A 107 8.98 1.12 11.43
C LEU A 107 9.01 -0.14 10.57
N ALA A 108 9.72 -0.11 9.43
CA ALA A 108 9.82 -1.26 8.54
C ALA A 108 10.48 -2.45 9.23
N GLU A 109 11.56 -2.25 9.95
CA GLU A 109 12.26 -3.32 10.70
C GLU A 109 11.34 -3.98 11.74
N ARG A 110 10.64 -3.18 12.55
CA ARG A 110 9.71 -3.71 13.57
C ARG A 110 8.58 -4.50 12.93
N VAL A 111 7.96 -3.95 11.87
CA VAL A 111 6.82 -4.60 11.21
C VAL A 111 7.25 -5.88 10.50
N LEU A 112 8.41 -5.90 9.84
CA LEU A 112 8.93 -7.10 9.20
C LEU A 112 9.25 -8.21 10.20
N ALA A 113 9.83 -7.86 11.36
CA ALA A 113 10.06 -8.81 12.43
C ALA A 113 8.75 -9.38 13.00
N LEU A 114 7.74 -8.53 13.20
CA LEU A 114 6.42 -8.93 13.66
C LEU A 114 5.74 -9.88 12.65
N VAL A 115 5.73 -9.52 11.36
CA VAL A 115 5.16 -10.33 10.29
C VAL A 115 5.85 -11.69 10.17
N ALA A 116 7.18 -11.75 10.37
CA ALA A 116 7.94 -13.00 10.28
C ALA A 116 7.52 -14.04 11.32
N THR A 117 7.02 -13.61 12.47
CA THR A 117 6.66 -14.50 13.60
C THR A 117 5.16 -14.69 13.79
N THR A 118 4.33 -13.88 13.12
CA THR A 118 2.86 -13.93 13.23
C THR A 118 2.31 -15.03 12.33
N PRO A 119 1.39 -15.90 12.83
CA PRO A 119 0.71 -16.92 12.01
C PRO A 119 -0.07 -16.31 10.84
N ASP A 120 -0.22 -17.07 9.75
CA ASP A 120 -0.93 -16.65 8.54
C ASP A 120 -2.41 -16.32 8.79
N ASP A 121 -3.04 -17.08 9.68
CA ASP A 121 -4.44 -16.95 10.09
C ASP A 121 -4.65 -16.02 11.29
N ALA A 122 -3.59 -15.38 11.78
CA ALA A 122 -3.71 -14.42 12.88
C ALA A 122 -4.73 -13.33 12.54
N PRO A 123 -5.65 -13.03 13.46
CA PRO A 123 -6.67 -12.01 13.23
C PRO A 123 -6.06 -10.62 13.20
N VAL A 124 -6.48 -9.83 12.23
CA VAL A 124 -6.12 -8.43 12.03
C VAL A 124 -7.40 -7.60 12.18
N ALA A 125 -7.52 -6.81 13.25
CA ALA A 125 -8.70 -6.00 13.54
C ALA A 125 -8.65 -4.67 12.77
N THR A 126 -9.05 -4.72 11.48
CA THR A 126 -9.03 -3.54 10.60
C THR A 126 -10.16 -2.56 10.94
N ALA A 127 -10.08 -1.34 10.41
CA ALA A 127 -11.15 -0.34 10.54
C ALA A 127 -12.48 -0.77 9.87
N LEU A 128 -12.48 -1.82 9.06
CA LEU A 128 -13.63 -2.32 8.32
C LEU A 128 -14.03 -3.75 8.72
N GLY A 129 -13.56 -4.22 9.88
CA GLY A 129 -13.81 -5.56 10.41
C GLY A 129 -12.58 -6.45 10.41
N GLY A 130 -12.69 -7.65 10.98
CA GLY A 130 -11.59 -8.59 11.10
C GLY A 130 -11.21 -9.24 9.76
N MET A 131 -9.91 -9.37 9.55
CA MET A 131 -9.29 -10.13 8.45
C MET A 131 -8.27 -11.12 9.02
N THR A 132 -7.72 -12.01 8.19
CA THR A 132 -6.49 -12.75 8.52
C THR A 132 -5.27 -11.96 8.04
N LEU A 133 -4.09 -12.21 8.64
CA LEU A 133 -2.84 -11.60 8.18
C LEU A 133 -2.59 -11.92 6.71
N ARG A 134 -2.85 -13.16 6.28
CA ARG A 134 -2.70 -13.62 4.89
C ARG A 134 -3.53 -12.80 3.90
N THR A 135 -4.75 -12.42 4.26
CA THR A 135 -5.65 -11.67 3.37
C THR A 135 -5.43 -10.17 3.46
N TYR A 136 -4.94 -9.67 4.59
CA TYR A 136 -4.67 -8.25 4.80
C TYR A 136 -3.36 -7.77 4.14
N LEU A 137 -2.25 -8.52 4.27
CA LEU A 137 -0.94 -8.07 3.78
C LEU A 137 -0.86 -7.79 2.28
N PRO A 138 -1.54 -8.53 1.37
CA PRO A 138 -1.58 -8.16 -0.05
C PRO A 138 -2.12 -6.74 -0.30
N THR A 139 -3.08 -6.28 0.52
CA THR A 139 -3.60 -4.92 0.40
C THR A 139 -2.57 -3.88 0.81
N ARG A 140 -1.72 -4.20 1.80
CA ARG A 140 -0.63 -3.32 2.25
C ARG A 140 0.53 -3.30 1.26
N THR A 141 0.80 -4.45 0.62
CA THR A 141 1.77 -4.52 -0.48
C THR A 141 1.34 -3.63 -1.65
N LEU A 142 0.04 -3.65 -2.00
CA LEU A 142 -0.51 -2.77 -3.03
C LEU A 142 -0.28 -1.28 -2.68
N GLU A 143 -0.60 -0.85 -1.47
CA GLU A 143 -0.38 0.54 -1.02
C GLU A 143 1.10 0.94 -1.11
N LEU A 144 2.01 0.06 -0.63
CA LEU A 144 3.45 0.32 -0.68
C LEU A 144 3.97 0.45 -2.12
N ILE A 145 3.49 -0.41 -3.03
CA ILE A 145 3.93 -0.36 -4.44
C ILE A 145 3.35 0.84 -5.16
N VAL A 146 2.03 1.11 -5.02
CA VAL A 146 1.38 2.22 -5.73
C VAL A 146 1.97 3.56 -5.26
N HIS A 147 1.98 3.80 -3.95
CA HIS A 147 2.54 5.06 -3.42
C HIS A 147 4.07 5.14 -3.50
N GLY A 148 4.75 4.00 -3.56
CA GLY A 148 6.18 3.97 -3.90
C GLY A 148 6.44 4.44 -5.34
N LEU A 149 5.61 4.06 -6.31
CA LEU A 149 5.69 4.56 -7.70
C LEU A 149 5.39 6.06 -7.79
N ASP A 150 4.39 6.54 -7.02
CA ASP A 150 4.09 7.97 -6.91
C ASP A 150 5.28 8.74 -6.33
N LEU A 151 5.87 8.23 -5.23
CA LEU A 151 7.04 8.83 -4.59
C LEU A 151 8.26 8.84 -5.53
N ALA A 152 8.57 7.71 -6.17
CA ALA A 152 9.66 7.62 -7.14
C ALA A 152 9.51 8.66 -8.26
N THR A 153 8.28 8.84 -8.76
CA THR A 153 7.96 9.85 -9.78
C THR A 153 8.19 11.26 -9.24
N ALA A 154 7.70 11.56 -8.04
CA ALA A 154 7.80 12.89 -7.44
C ALA A 154 9.25 13.32 -7.17
N ILE A 155 10.13 12.39 -6.75
CA ILE A 155 11.54 12.69 -6.46
C ILE A 155 12.49 12.47 -7.65
N GLY A 156 11.98 11.94 -8.78
CA GLY A 156 12.78 11.61 -9.94
C GLY A 156 13.71 10.39 -9.73
N SER A 157 13.32 9.46 -8.86
CA SER A 157 14.06 8.22 -8.62
C SER A 157 14.00 7.29 -9.82
N THR A 158 15.09 6.57 -10.06
CA THR A 158 15.18 5.48 -11.04
C THR A 158 15.28 4.09 -10.39
N SER A 159 15.14 4.02 -9.06
CA SER A 159 15.14 2.76 -8.32
C SER A 159 13.97 1.88 -8.80
N PRO A 160 14.23 0.67 -9.31
CA PRO A 160 13.18 -0.17 -9.86
C PRO A 160 12.31 -0.75 -8.73
N PRO A 161 10.98 -0.78 -8.91
CA PRO A 161 10.11 -1.45 -7.94
C PRO A 161 10.38 -2.96 -7.92
N PRO A 162 10.23 -3.64 -6.77
CA PRO A 162 10.50 -5.08 -6.64
C PRO A 162 9.53 -5.90 -7.51
N ALA A 163 10.07 -6.64 -8.48
CA ALA A 163 9.31 -7.27 -9.55
C ALA A 163 8.19 -8.22 -9.05
N GLY A 164 8.45 -9.01 -8.00
CA GLY A 164 7.45 -9.94 -7.41
C GLY A 164 6.26 -9.18 -6.83
N ALA A 165 6.54 -8.21 -5.95
CA ALA A 165 5.52 -7.37 -5.30
C ALA A 165 4.72 -6.57 -6.33
N THR A 166 5.39 -6.00 -7.34
CA THR A 166 4.74 -5.26 -8.43
C THR A 166 3.80 -6.15 -9.23
N ALA A 167 4.23 -7.37 -9.56
CA ALA A 167 3.38 -8.32 -10.29
C ALA A 167 2.17 -8.78 -9.46
N ALA A 168 2.34 -8.99 -8.14
CA ALA A 168 1.25 -9.33 -7.22
C ALA A 168 0.26 -8.16 -7.10
N THR A 169 0.76 -6.94 -6.93
CA THR A 169 -0.04 -5.69 -6.92
C THR A 169 -0.84 -5.52 -8.20
N ALA A 170 -0.21 -5.70 -9.37
CA ALA A 170 -0.89 -5.57 -10.66
C ALA A 170 -2.04 -6.58 -10.80
N ARG A 171 -1.86 -7.85 -10.38
CA ARG A 171 -2.93 -8.86 -10.40
C ARG A 171 -4.09 -8.44 -9.48
N LEU A 172 -3.79 -8.01 -8.26
CA LEU A 172 -4.81 -7.57 -7.30
C LEU A 172 -5.60 -6.36 -7.82
N ALA A 173 -4.93 -5.37 -8.43
CA ALA A 173 -5.57 -4.22 -9.04
C ALA A 173 -6.48 -4.62 -10.23
N VAL A 174 -6.01 -5.53 -11.09
CA VAL A 174 -6.81 -6.09 -12.20
C VAL A 174 -8.07 -6.77 -11.67
N GLU A 175 -7.96 -7.61 -10.64
CA GLU A 175 -9.10 -8.26 -10.02
C GLU A 175 -10.09 -7.26 -9.42
N ALA A 176 -9.59 -6.18 -8.78
CA ALA A 176 -10.44 -5.11 -8.26
C ALA A 176 -11.22 -4.39 -9.38
N VAL A 177 -10.57 -4.07 -10.51
CA VAL A 177 -11.24 -3.49 -11.70
C VAL A 177 -12.32 -4.43 -12.23
N ILE A 178 -12.03 -5.72 -12.35
CA ILE A 178 -12.99 -6.73 -12.84
C ILE A 178 -14.19 -6.83 -11.89
N SER A 179 -13.94 -6.91 -10.59
CA SER A 179 -14.97 -6.96 -9.54
C SER A 179 -15.89 -5.72 -9.56
N ALA A 180 -15.34 -4.56 -9.91
CA ALA A 180 -16.11 -3.32 -10.08
C ALA A 180 -16.83 -3.20 -11.43
N GLY A 181 -16.79 -4.23 -12.29
CA GLY A 181 -17.44 -4.24 -13.60
C GLY A 181 -16.62 -3.60 -14.73
N GLY A 182 -15.36 -3.23 -14.50
CA GLY A 182 -14.48 -2.56 -15.44
C GLY A 182 -13.75 -3.46 -16.44
N ALA A 183 -14.10 -4.75 -16.55
CA ALA A 183 -13.39 -5.72 -17.37
C ALA A 183 -13.24 -5.30 -18.85
N ALA A 184 -14.29 -4.76 -19.46
CA ALA A 184 -14.24 -4.31 -20.85
C ALA A 184 -13.28 -3.13 -21.04
N ALA A 185 -13.37 -2.13 -20.16
CA ALA A 185 -12.47 -0.96 -20.16
C ALA A 185 -11.00 -1.38 -19.95
N LEU A 186 -10.76 -2.34 -19.06
CA LEU A 186 -9.43 -2.90 -18.83
C LEU A 186 -8.87 -3.58 -20.08
N CYS A 187 -9.67 -4.43 -20.75
CA CYS A 187 -9.27 -5.05 -22.01
C CYS A 187 -8.90 -4.02 -23.08
N GLU A 188 -9.71 -2.95 -23.23
CA GLU A 188 -9.42 -1.86 -24.15
C GLU A 188 -8.09 -1.19 -23.81
N ALA A 189 -7.87 -0.82 -22.54
CA ALA A 189 -6.65 -0.15 -22.09
C ALA A 189 -5.39 -0.97 -22.32
N VAL A 190 -5.35 -2.23 -21.85
CA VAL A 190 -4.16 -3.08 -21.93
C VAL A 190 -3.82 -3.54 -23.35
N THR A 191 -4.81 -3.47 -24.26
CA THR A 191 -4.59 -3.81 -25.68
C THR A 191 -4.39 -2.57 -26.57
N GLY A 192 -4.24 -1.38 -25.96
CA GLY A 192 -3.96 -0.12 -26.67
C GLY A 192 -5.16 0.43 -27.44
N ARG A 193 -6.37 0.07 -27.07
CA ARG A 193 -7.60 0.60 -27.65
C ARG A 193 -8.12 1.78 -26.84
N PRO A 194 -8.85 2.74 -27.47
CA PRO A 194 -9.53 3.78 -26.71
C PRO A 194 -10.53 3.18 -25.73
N VAL A 195 -10.47 3.61 -24.46
CA VAL A 195 -11.41 3.16 -23.41
C VAL A 195 -12.78 3.80 -23.65
N ARG A 196 -13.79 2.98 -23.92
CA ARG A 196 -15.17 3.39 -24.23
C ARG A 196 -16.22 2.76 -23.30
N HIS A 197 -15.86 1.69 -22.59
CA HIS A 197 -16.79 0.87 -21.81
C HIS A 197 -16.50 0.97 -20.31
N GLY A 198 -16.68 2.16 -19.71
CA GLY A 198 -16.50 2.36 -18.28
C GLY A 198 -15.11 2.85 -17.91
N ARG A 199 -14.62 2.48 -16.72
CA ARG A 199 -13.31 2.89 -16.20
C ARG A 199 -12.38 1.68 -16.08
N ALA A 200 -11.13 1.85 -16.49
CA ALA A 200 -10.07 0.85 -16.36
C ALA A 200 -9.22 1.02 -15.08
N THR A 201 -9.70 1.82 -14.11
CA THR A 201 -9.00 2.08 -12.84
C THR A 201 -9.69 1.36 -11.70
N ALA A 202 -8.88 0.81 -10.79
CA ALA A 202 -9.37 0.16 -9.58
C ALA A 202 -9.87 1.20 -8.55
N PHE A 203 -9.38 2.43 -8.70
CA PHE A 203 -9.55 3.51 -7.75
C PHE A 203 -9.69 4.84 -8.47
#